data_4e7d80d4cb27db2ccd90b76dd6eb69fc
#
_entry.id   4e7d80d4cb27db2ccd90b76dd6eb69fc
#
_cell.length_a   1.000
_cell.length_b   1.000
_cell.length_c   1.000
_cell.angle_alpha   90.00
_cell.angle_beta   90.00
_cell.angle_gamma   90.00
#
_symmetry.space_group_name_H-M   'P 1'
#
loop_
_entity.id
_entity.type
_entity.pdbx_description
1 polymer ?
#
loop_
_entity_poly.entity_id
_entity_poly.type
_entity_poly.pdbx_seq_one_letter_code
_entity_poly.pdbx_strand_id
1 'polypeptide(L)'
;MTVIGVVRVRGRSMEPTLHTGDRLVVLRGAPPRMGRLAIVRLPPDESGSPRPLAIKRVTMRDPADHRRYWVESDNQKAIGVADSWTHGIGSLAREQIRAVVLFRIPHCVRLPRSRRSRVTPG
;
A
#
# COMPACT_ATOMS: atom_id res chain seq x y z
N MET A 1 0.22 2.84 -18.83
CA MET A 1 0.33 1.38 -18.98
C MET A 1 0.21 0.69 -17.64
N THR A 2 -0.56 -0.36 -17.57
CA THR A 2 -0.75 -1.10 -16.33
C THR A 2 -0.03 -2.44 -16.40
N VAL A 3 0.56 -2.85 -15.28
CA VAL A 3 1.32 -4.09 -15.21
C VAL A 3 0.94 -4.85 -13.96
N ILE A 4 0.68 -6.14 -14.11
CA ILE A 4 0.37 -7.00 -12.97
C ILE A 4 1.66 -7.37 -12.24
N GLY A 5 1.60 -7.36 -10.92
CA GLY A 5 2.72 -7.77 -10.09
C GLY A 5 2.26 -8.50 -8.86
N VAL A 6 3.21 -9.05 -8.12
CA VAL A 6 2.94 -9.70 -6.84
C VAL A 6 3.83 -9.08 -5.80
N VAL A 7 3.26 -8.73 -4.66
CA VAL A 7 4.01 -8.15 -3.54
C VAL A 7 3.73 -8.95 -2.28
N ARG A 8 4.65 -8.91 -1.34
CA ARG A 8 4.49 -9.57 -0.04
C ARG A 8 4.30 -8.52 1.03
N VAL A 9 3.34 -8.78 1.90
CA VAL A 9 3.04 -7.88 3.01
C VAL A 9 4.12 -7.96 4.07
N ARG A 10 4.49 -6.81 4.61
CA ARG A 10 5.47 -6.72 5.67
C ARG A 10 4.94 -5.77 6.73
N GLY A 11 5.08 -6.16 7.98
CA GLY A 11 4.63 -5.35 9.10
C GLY A 11 3.16 -5.57 9.43
N ARG A 12 2.67 -4.81 10.38
CA ARG A 12 1.37 -5.05 10.98
C ARG A 12 0.38 -3.91 10.76
N SER A 13 0.72 -2.94 9.94
CA SER A 13 -0.12 -1.75 9.79
C SER A 13 -1.48 -2.03 9.14
N MET A 14 -1.62 -3.15 8.46
CA MET A 14 -2.88 -3.50 7.81
C MET A 14 -3.60 -4.67 8.46
N GLU A 15 -3.19 -5.07 9.67
CA GLU A 15 -3.92 -6.10 10.41
C GLU A 15 -5.23 -5.53 10.91
N PRO A 16 -6.29 -6.33 11.00
CA PRO A 16 -6.32 -7.77 10.71
C PRO A 16 -6.60 -8.10 9.24
N THR A 17 -6.72 -7.09 8.39
CA THR A 17 -7.03 -7.31 6.98
C THR A 17 -5.92 -8.11 6.28
N LEU A 18 -4.68 -7.73 6.52
CA LEU A 18 -3.51 -8.40 5.96
C LEU A 18 -2.52 -8.68 7.06
N HIS A 19 -1.77 -9.78 6.91
CA HIS A 19 -0.73 -10.15 7.85
C HIS A 19 0.60 -10.28 7.14
N THR A 20 1.67 -10.09 7.89
CA THR A 20 3.02 -10.26 7.35
C THR A 20 3.14 -11.61 6.67
N GLY A 21 3.69 -11.60 5.46
CA GLY A 21 3.84 -12.81 4.68
C GLY A 21 2.74 -13.05 3.67
N ASP A 22 1.61 -12.35 3.78
CA ASP A 22 0.56 -12.46 2.79
C ASP A 22 1.08 -11.99 1.43
N ARG A 23 0.62 -12.62 0.37
CA ARG A 23 1.00 -12.23 -0.99
C ARG A 23 -0.20 -11.63 -1.69
N LEU A 24 0.04 -10.55 -2.40
CA LEU A 24 -1.02 -9.80 -3.06
C LEU A 24 -0.75 -9.68 -4.54
N VAL A 25 -1.81 -9.82 -5.33
CA VAL A 25 -1.73 -9.49 -6.74
C VAL A 25 -2.10 -8.02 -6.87
N VAL A 26 -1.25 -7.27 -7.53
CA VAL A 26 -1.42 -5.82 -7.67
C VAL A 26 -1.40 -5.43 -9.15
N LEU A 27 -1.99 -4.29 -9.46
CA LEU A 27 -1.99 -3.74 -10.80
C LEU A 27 -1.30 -2.38 -10.74
N ARG A 28 -0.09 -2.33 -11.24
CA ARG A 28 0.70 -1.10 -11.23
C ARG A 28 0.18 -0.15 -12.29
N GLY A 29 0.14 1.13 -11.96
CA GLY A 29 -0.31 2.15 -12.89
C GLY A 29 -1.82 2.30 -12.99
N ALA A 30 -2.57 1.46 -12.30
CA ALA A 30 -4.04 1.58 -12.31
C ALA A 30 -4.48 2.74 -11.41
N PRO A 31 -5.58 3.39 -11.73
CA PRO A 31 -6.09 4.47 -10.89
C PRO A 31 -6.61 3.92 -9.56
N PRO A 32 -6.41 4.65 -8.46
CA PRO A 32 -6.89 4.21 -7.17
C PRO A 32 -8.41 4.20 -7.12
N ARG A 33 -8.95 3.32 -6.29
CA ARG A 33 -10.39 3.23 -6.07
C ARG A 33 -10.69 3.41 -4.59
N MET A 34 -11.75 4.16 -4.31
CA MET A 34 -12.14 4.41 -2.93
C MET A 34 -12.51 3.10 -2.24
N GLY A 35 -12.03 2.94 -1.02
CA GLY A 35 -12.27 1.74 -0.24
C GLY A 35 -11.36 0.57 -0.55
N ARG A 36 -10.48 0.69 -1.54
CA ARG A 36 -9.59 -0.40 -1.92
C ARG A 36 -8.17 -0.16 -1.41
N LEU A 37 -7.43 -1.24 -1.29
CA LEU A 37 -6.03 -1.15 -0.87
C LEU A 37 -5.15 -0.76 -2.04
N ALA A 38 -4.09 -0.03 -1.75
CA ALA A 38 -3.14 0.43 -2.75
C ALA A 38 -1.72 0.41 -2.19
N ILE A 39 -0.76 0.33 -3.08
CA ILE A 39 0.65 0.49 -2.74
C ILE A 39 0.97 1.95 -2.95
N VAL A 40 1.46 2.61 -1.93
CA VAL A 40 1.70 4.05 -1.97
C VAL A 40 3.10 4.42 -1.54
N ARG A 41 3.58 5.55 -2.06
CA ARG A 41 4.82 6.16 -1.63
C ARG A 41 4.46 7.34 -0.73
N LEU A 42 4.68 7.19 0.56
CA LEU A 42 4.47 8.28 1.50
C LEU A 42 5.63 9.27 1.41
N PRO A 43 5.42 10.53 1.80
CA PRO A 43 6.52 11.49 1.79
C PRO A 43 7.61 11.08 2.76
N PRO A 44 8.82 11.64 2.61
CA PRO A 44 9.91 11.34 3.53
C PRO A 44 9.55 11.65 4.97
N ASP A 45 10.27 11.04 5.90
CA ASP A 45 10.03 11.30 7.31
C ASP A 45 10.60 12.65 7.72
N GLU A 46 10.49 12.98 9.02
CA GLU A 46 10.91 14.27 9.51
C GLU A 46 12.38 14.55 9.33
N SER A 47 13.20 13.52 9.23
CA SER A 47 14.64 13.68 9.01
C SER A 47 14.98 13.80 7.52
N GLY A 48 13.99 13.69 6.65
CA GLY A 48 14.21 13.70 5.21
C GLY A 48 14.51 12.34 4.62
N SER A 49 14.51 11.28 5.43
CA SER A 49 14.77 9.95 4.93
C SER A 49 13.55 9.39 4.22
N PRO A 50 13.72 8.74 3.06
CA PRO A 50 12.57 8.20 2.34
C PRO A 50 11.93 7.06 3.13
N ARG A 51 10.60 7.02 3.13
CA ARG A 51 9.88 5.90 3.70
C ARG A 51 9.74 4.81 2.65
N PRO A 52 9.72 3.54 3.06
CA PRO A 52 9.49 2.46 2.10
C PRO A 52 8.08 2.53 1.53
N LEU A 53 7.86 1.86 0.42
CA LEU A 53 6.51 1.73 -0.12
C LEU A 53 5.65 1.04 0.94
N ALA A 54 4.40 1.47 1.04
CA ALA A 54 3.49 0.97 2.05
C ALA A 54 2.16 0.56 1.41
N ILE A 55 1.44 -0.33 2.10
CA ILE A 55 0.10 -0.71 1.69
C ILE A 55 -0.85 0.08 2.58
N LYS A 56 -1.76 0.81 1.96
CA LYS A 56 -2.75 1.61 2.68
C LYS A 56 -4.11 1.48 2.01
N ARG A 57 -5.15 1.81 2.75
CA ARG A 57 -6.49 1.86 2.17
C ARG A 57 -6.78 3.27 1.70
N VAL A 58 -7.21 3.39 0.45
CA VAL A 58 -7.62 4.69 -0.09
C VAL A 58 -9.04 4.93 0.41
N THR A 59 -9.23 5.92 1.26
CA THR A 59 -10.51 6.11 1.93
C THR A 59 -11.39 7.15 1.26
N MET A 60 -10.80 8.19 0.70
CA MET A 60 -11.58 9.22 0.02
C MET A 60 -10.69 10.11 -0.83
N ARG A 61 -11.32 10.87 -1.70
CA ARG A 61 -10.62 11.95 -2.37
C ARG A 61 -10.56 13.13 -1.40
N ASP A 62 -9.50 13.91 -1.52
CA ASP A 62 -9.37 15.09 -0.68
C ASP A 62 -10.50 16.06 -1.01
N PRO A 63 -11.28 16.50 -0.03
CA PRO A 63 -12.36 17.45 -0.30
C PRO A 63 -11.87 18.77 -0.89
N ALA A 64 -10.65 19.17 -0.58
CA ALA A 64 -10.09 20.42 -1.09
C ALA A 64 -9.49 20.27 -2.48
N ASP A 65 -9.09 19.09 -2.88
CA ASP A 65 -8.51 18.85 -4.20
C ASP A 65 -8.80 17.42 -4.63
N HIS A 66 -9.79 17.24 -5.48
CA HIS A 66 -10.24 15.92 -5.90
C HIS A 66 -9.21 15.11 -6.70
N ARG A 67 -8.07 15.69 -7.00
CA ARG A 67 -6.98 14.99 -7.65
C ARG A 67 -6.05 14.34 -6.64
N ARG A 68 -6.31 14.53 -5.35
CA ARG A 68 -5.51 13.97 -4.28
C ARG A 68 -6.33 12.97 -3.49
N TYR A 69 -5.62 12.07 -2.81
CA TYR A 69 -6.26 10.94 -2.14
C TYR A 69 -5.84 10.82 -0.70
N TRP A 70 -6.78 10.48 0.14
CA TRP A 70 -6.55 10.27 1.56
C TRP A 70 -6.38 8.78 1.81
N VAL A 71 -5.32 8.39 2.52
CA VAL A 71 -5.01 6.98 2.78
C VAL A 71 -4.88 6.71 4.25
N GLU A 72 -5.25 5.50 4.66
CA GLU A 72 -5.26 5.10 6.06
C GLU A 72 -4.76 3.67 6.23
N SER A 73 -4.14 3.41 7.39
CA SER A 73 -3.81 2.06 7.80
C SER A 73 -5.02 1.42 8.42
N ASP A 74 -5.26 0.13 8.16
CA ASP A 74 -6.36 -0.57 8.79
C ASP A 74 -6.09 -0.79 10.28
N ASN A 75 -4.84 -0.94 10.67
CA ASN A 75 -4.46 -1.09 12.07
C ASN A 75 -3.95 0.23 12.65
N GLN A 76 -4.85 1.04 13.17
CA GLN A 76 -4.48 2.33 13.71
C GLN A 76 -3.73 2.25 15.03
N LYS A 77 -3.67 1.06 15.64
CA LYS A 77 -2.98 0.87 16.90
C LYS A 77 -1.54 0.41 16.73
N ALA A 78 -1.12 0.11 15.50
CA ALA A 78 0.23 -0.35 15.27
C ALA A 78 1.23 0.76 15.57
N ILE A 79 2.36 0.37 16.15
CA ILE A 79 3.43 1.31 16.44
C ILE A 79 4.02 1.80 15.13
N GLY A 80 4.23 3.09 15.02
CA GLY A 80 4.86 3.67 13.83
C GLY A 80 3.96 3.82 12.63
N VAL A 81 2.64 3.78 12.84
CA VAL A 81 1.70 3.99 11.75
C VAL A 81 1.96 5.33 11.09
N ALA A 82 2.06 5.32 9.76
CA ALA A 82 2.20 6.53 8.97
C ALA A 82 1.14 6.51 7.88
N ASP A 83 0.23 7.43 7.93
CA ASP A 83 -0.85 7.57 6.93
C ASP A 83 -1.27 9.03 6.86
N SER A 84 -2.38 9.30 6.16
CA SER A 84 -2.82 10.68 5.96
C SER A 84 -3.12 11.42 7.27
N TRP A 85 -3.44 10.70 8.34
CA TRP A 85 -3.77 11.31 9.62
C TRP A 85 -2.55 11.60 10.49
N THR A 86 -1.41 11.08 10.16
CA THR A 86 -0.23 11.13 11.04
C THR A 86 0.90 11.93 10.42
N HIS A 87 1.78 12.43 11.25
CA HIS A 87 3.02 13.11 10.83
C HIS A 87 2.82 14.26 9.84
N GLY A 88 1.63 14.85 9.78
CA GLY A 88 1.36 15.93 8.85
C GLY A 88 1.34 15.51 7.39
N ILE A 89 1.19 14.23 7.11
CA ILE A 89 1.26 13.70 5.75
C ILE A 89 0.13 14.23 4.86
N GLY A 90 -1.11 14.19 5.34
CA GLY A 90 -2.24 14.65 4.56
C GLY A 90 -2.51 13.79 3.33
N SER A 91 -3.08 14.39 2.30
CA SER A 91 -3.45 13.68 1.09
C SER A 91 -2.25 13.42 0.19
N LEU A 92 -2.36 12.40 -0.66
CA LEU A 92 -1.31 12.02 -1.60
C LEU A 92 -1.69 12.36 -3.02
N ALA A 93 -0.69 12.75 -3.81
CA ALA A 93 -0.89 13.00 -5.23
C ALA A 93 -1.06 11.66 -5.96
N ARG A 94 -1.66 11.71 -7.14
CA ARG A 94 -1.88 10.52 -7.96
C ARG A 94 -0.59 9.74 -8.21
N GLU A 95 0.53 10.43 -8.43
CA GLU A 95 1.81 9.81 -8.69
C GLU A 95 2.35 9.01 -7.51
N GLN A 96 1.87 9.31 -6.31
CA GLN A 96 2.29 8.60 -5.11
C GLN A 96 1.52 7.30 -4.93
N ILE A 97 0.44 7.10 -5.67
CA ILE A 97 -0.32 5.85 -5.67
C ILE A 97 0.27 4.98 -6.77
N ARG A 98 1.06 3.98 -6.38
CA ARG A 98 1.85 3.20 -7.33
C ARG A 98 1.15 1.99 -7.92
N ALA A 99 0.25 1.39 -7.17
CA ALA A 99 -0.47 0.20 -7.64
C ALA A 99 -1.74 0.02 -6.83
N VAL A 100 -2.68 -0.71 -7.38
CA VAL A 100 -3.92 -1.06 -6.71
C VAL A 100 -3.86 -2.55 -6.38
N VAL A 101 -4.26 -2.92 -5.17
CA VAL A 101 -4.30 -4.31 -4.78
C VAL A 101 -5.59 -4.93 -5.34
N LEU A 102 -5.44 -5.99 -6.12
CA LEU A 102 -6.57 -6.68 -6.70
C LEU A 102 -7.14 -7.72 -5.75
N PHE A 103 -6.26 -8.57 -5.19
CA PHE A 103 -6.69 -9.57 -4.21
C PHE A 103 -5.49 -10.19 -3.51
N ARG A 104 -5.76 -10.86 -2.40
CA ARG A 104 -4.76 -11.62 -1.67
C ARG A 104 -4.74 -13.04 -2.21
N ILE A 105 -3.56 -13.58 -2.44
CA ILE A 105 -3.41 -14.96 -2.89
C ILE A 105 -3.71 -15.88 -1.71
N PRO A 106 -4.66 -16.81 -1.85
CA PRO A 106 -4.96 -17.74 -0.76
C PRO A 106 -3.74 -18.58 -0.37
N HIS A 107 -3.59 -18.85 0.91
CA HIS A 107 -2.45 -19.60 1.40
C HIS A 107 -2.38 -21.03 0.83
N CYS A 108 -3.50 -21.56 0.41
CA CYS A 108 -3.53 -22.91 -0.15
C CYS A 108 -3.06 -22.96 -1.61
N VAL A 109 -2.83 -21.81 -2.24
CA VAL A 109 -2.39 -21.78 -3.62
C VAL A 109 -0.88 -21.88 -3.68
N ARG A 110 -0.38 -22.84 -4.47
CA ARG A 110 1.03 -22.94 -4.69
C ARG A 110 1.38 -22.18 -5.92
N LEU A 111 2.28 -21.23 -5.80
CA LEU A 111 2.78 -20.52 -6.94
C LEU A 111 3.92 -21.29 -7.57
N PRO A 112 4.13 -21.16 -8.88
CA PRO A 112 5.28 -21.76 -9.54
C PRO A 112 6.55 -21.23 -8.90
N ARG A 113 7.56 -22.12 -8.78
CA ARG A 113 8.81 -21.68 -8.26
C ARG A 113 9.41 -20.71 -9.22
N SER A 114 9.89 -19.60 -8.70
CA SER A 114 10.50 -18.58 -9.50
C SER A 114 11.95 -18.48 -9.12
N ARG A 115 12.79 -18.18 -10.09
CA ARG A 115 14.14 -17.97 -9.79
C ARG A 115 14.32 -16.78 -8.96
N ARG A 116 13.36 -15.90 -8.94
CA ARG A 116 13.50 -14.76 -8.18
C ARG A 116 12.73 -14.85 -7.00
N SER A 117 12.59 -15.93 -6.43
CA SER A 117 11.75 -16.15 -5.29
C SER A 117 12.06 -15.31 -4.11
N ARG A 118 13.24 -14.66 -4.07
CA ARG A 118 13.52 -13.92 -2.97
C ARG A 118 13.13 -12.56 -3.11
N VAL A 119 12.01 -12.29 -3.46
CA VAL A 119 11.50 -10.99 -3.56
C VAL A 119 11.56 -10.31 -2.25
N THR A 120 12.11 -9.17 -2.21
CA THR A 120 12.21 -8.42 -1.03
C THR A 120 10.90 -7.89 -0.64
N PRO A 121 10.46 -8.09 0.55
CA PRO A 121 9.23 -7.49 1.01
C PRO A 121 9.45 -6.01 1.10
N GLY A 122 8.56 -5.30 0.62
CA GLY A 122 8.61 -3.86 0.67
C GLY A 122 8.07 -3.30 1.95
#